data_3bc42ad7634d63de074d9dde71790e2e
#
_entry.id   3bc42ad7634d63de074d9dde71790e2e
#
_cell.length_a   1.000
_cell.length_b   1.000
_cell.length_c   1.000
_cell.angle_alpha   90.00
_cell.angle_beta   90.00
_cell.angle_gamma   90.00
#
_symmetry.space_group_name_H-M   'P 1'
#
loop_
_entity.id
_entity.type
_entity.pdbx_description
1 polymer ?
#
loop_
_entity_poly.entity_id
_entity_poly.type
_entity_poly.pdbx_seq_one_letter_code
_entity_poly.pdbx_strand_id
1 'polypeptide(L)'
;LSAASDVYKRQGFNLGAWRLRSDYQYNQNFADGRSVNRDSEFARTYLFRPIPSWSSKFTMGQYDLSSNLYDTFHFTGASLESDESMLPPDLQGYAPQITGIAQTNAKVTVAQNGRVLYQTTVAPGPFTISDLGQSFQGQLDVTVEEEDGRTSTFQVGSASIPYLTRKGQVRYKTSLGKPTSVGHNDINNPFFWTAEASWGWLNNVSLYGGGMFTADDYQAITTGIGFNLNQFGSLSFDVTGADASLQQQNSGNLRGYSYRFNYAKHFESTGSQITFAGYRFSDKDYVSMSEYLSSRNGDESIDNEKESYVISLNQYFETLELNSYLNVTRNTYWDSASNTNYSVSVSKNFDIGDFKGISASLAVSRIRWDDDEENQYYFSFSLPLQQNRNISYSMQRLSLIHIS
;
A
#
# COMPACT_ATOMS: atom_id res chain seq x y z
N LEU A 1 20.11 -26.41 7.96
CA LEU A 1 20.09 -25.29 7.00
C LEU A 1 18.77 -25.32 6.25
N SER A 2 17.87 -24.37 6.52
CA SER A 2 16.66 -24.18 5.73
C SER A 2 17.00 -23.29 4.54
N ALA A 3 16.65 -23.72 3.34
CA ALA A 3 16.71 -22.91 2.13
C ALA A 3 15.30 -22.74 1.60
N ALA A 4 14.94 -21.54 1.20
CA ALA A 4 13.71 -21.26 0.48
C ALA A 4 14.06 -20.94 -0.98
N SER A 5 13.29 -21.46 -1.92
CA SER A 5 13.33 -21.05 -3.32
C SER A 5 11.99 -20.42 -3.67
N ASP A 6 12.03 -19.16 -4.00
CA ASP A 6 10.87 -18.41 -4.49
C ASP A 6 11.08 -18.06 -5.96
N VAL A 7 10.12 -18.41 -6.80
CA VAL A 7 10.13 -18.05 -8.23
C VAL A 7 8.87 -17.26 -8.53
N TYR A 8 9.07 -16.00 -8.80
CA TYR A 8 8.01 -15.12 -9.28
C TYR A 8 8.14 -14.91 -10.78
N LYS A 9 7.07 -15.19 -11.52
CA LYS A 9 7.05 -15.04 -12.98
C LYS A 9 5.87 -14.19 -13.43
N ARG A 10 6.17 -13.00 -13.94
CA ARG A 10 5.17 -12.15 -14.59
C ARG A 10 5.17 -12.42 -16.09
N GLN A 11 4.00 -12.71 -16.64
CA GLN A 11 3.81 -12.89 -18.07
C GLN A 11 2.78 -11.90 -18.62
N GLY A 12 3.00 -11.45 -19.86
CA GLY A 12 2.08 -10.57 -20.54
C GLY A 12 1.88 -11.01 -21.98
N PHE A 13 0.63 -11.00 -22.42
CA PHE A 13 0.26 -11.21 -23.80
C PHE A 13 -0.62 -10.05 -24.29
N ASN A 14 -0.37 -9.57 -25.50
CA ASN A 14 -1.09 -8.46 -26.10
C ASN A 14 -1.76 -8.91 -27.39
N LEU A 15 -3.07 -8.67 -27.51
CA LEU A 15 -3.85 -8.96 -28.69
C LEU A 15 -4.72 -7.75 -29.07
N GLY A 16 -4.33 -7.01 -30.08
CA GLY A 16 -5.00 -5.76 -30.42
C GLY A 16 -4.95 -4.77 -29.28
N ALA A 17 -6.12 -4.28 -28.84
CA ALA A 17 -6.25 -3.38 -27.70
C ALA A 17 -6.26 -4.09 -26.33
N TRP A 18 -6.34 -5.40 -26.31
CA TRP A 18 -6.39 -6.21 -25.10
C TRP A 18 -4.99 -6.55 -24.57
N ARG A 19 -4.84 -6.56 -23.27
CA ARG A 19 -3.60 -6.85 -22.55
C ARG A 19 -3.89 -7.87 -21.46
N LEU A 20 -3.40 -9.11 -21.63
CA LEU A 20 -3.42 -10.14 -20.59
C LEU A 20 -2.17 -9.99 -19.71
N ARG A 21 -2.35 -10.10 -18.41
CA ARG A 21 -1.28 -10.15 -17.42
C ARG A 21 -1.54 -11.32 -16.48
N SER A 22 -0.50 -12.08 -16.20
CA SER A 22 -0.56 -13.19 -15.27
C SER A 22 0.70 -13.19 -14.42
N ASP A 23 0.51 -13.16 -13.12
CA ASP A 23 1.54 -13.21 -12.10
C ASP A 23 1.46 -14.60 -11.45
N TYR A 24 2.51 -15.40 -11.65
CA TYR A 24 2.63 -16.73 -11.09
C TYR A 24 3.70 -16.74 -10.01
N GLN A 25 3.38 -17.29 -8.86
CA GLN A 25 4.28 -17.43 -7.73
C GLN A 25 4.48 -18.92 -7.41
N TYR A 26 5.72 -19.30 -7.21
CA TYR A 26 6.10 -20.65 -6.79
C TYR A 26 7.03 -20.55 -5.59
N ASN A 27 6.58 -21.08 -4.47
CA ASN A 27 7.34 -21.12 -3.23
C ASN A 27 7.69 -22.56 -2.89
N GLN A 28 8.98 -22.80 -2.61
CA GLN A 28 9.43 -24.10 -2.16
C GLN A 28 10.33 -23.93 -0.94
N ASN A 29 9.92 -24.50 0.17
CA ASN A 29 10.69 -24.49 1.41
C ASN A 29 11.41 -25.84 1.58
N PHE A 30 12.69 -25.79 1.90
CA PHE A 30 13.52 -26.94 2.20
C PHE A 30 13.90 -26.92 3.68
N ALA A 31 13.70 -28.05 4.38
CA ALA A 31 14.29 -28.29 5.67
C ALA A 31 15.10 -29.60 5.58
N ASP A 32 16.33 -29.57 6.05
CA ASP A 32 17.28 -30.73 6.06
C ASP A 32 17.43 -31.40 4.69
N GLY A 33 17.46 -30.59 3.61
CA GLY A 33 17.64 -31.09 2.24
C GLY A 33 16.39 -31.77 1.64
N ARG A 34 15.26 -31.75 2.33
CA ARG A 34 13.99 -32.25 1.82
C ARG A 34 13.00 -31.10 1.62
N SER A 35 12.24 -31.16 0.53
CA SER A 35 11.13 -30.24 0.30
C SER A 35 10.04 -30.50 1.34
N VAL A 36 9.77 -29.51 2.19
CA VAL A 36 8.77 -29.58 3.27
C VAL A 36 7.42 -29.07 2.79
N ASN A 37 7.45 -28.00 1.96
CA ASN A 37 6.22 -27.45 1.41
C ASN A 37 6.48 -26.95 -0.01
N ARG A 38 5.51 -27.17 -0.88
CA ARG A 38 5.45 -26.62 -2.24
C ARG A 38 4.14 -25.92 -2.37
N ASP A 39 4.20 -24.66 -2.69
CA ASP A 39 3.04 -23.86 -3.01
C ASP A 39 3.23 -23.19 -4.36
N SER A 40 2.21 -23.29 -5.20
CA SER A 40 2.25 -22.71 -6.54
C SER A 40 0.89 -22.13 -6.87
N GLU A 41 0.84 -20.84 -7.13
CA GLU A 41 -0.40 -20.15 -7.37
C GLU A 41 -0.29 -19.05 -8.40
N PHE A 42 -1.40 -18.75 -9.03
CA PHE A 42 -1.55 -17.54 -9.82
C PHE A 42 -2.04 -16.42 -8.89
N ALA A 43 -1.13 -15.55 -8.50
CA ALA A 43 -1.45 -14.43 -7.61
C ALA A 43 -2.44 -13.47 -8.28
N ARG A 44 -2.29 -13.23 -9.58
CA ARG A 44 -3.21 -12.39 -10.36
C ARG A 44 -3.26 -12.89 -11.80
N THR A 45 -4.44 -12.92 -12.38
CA THR A 45 -4.62 -13.16 -13.82
C THR A 45 -5.77 -12.31 -14.33
N TYR A 46 -5.44 -11.27 -15.08
CA TYR A 46 -6.44 -10.32 -15.56
C TYR A 46 -6.17 -9.85 -16.99
N LEU A 47 -7.24 -9.47 -17.64
CA LEU A 47 -7.28 -8.90 -18.96
C LEU A 47 -7.74 -7.45 -18.85
N PHE A 48 -7.03 -6.53 -19.47
CA PHE A 48 -7.47 -5.15 -19.49
C PHE A 48 -7.43 -4.54 -20.89
N ARG A 49 -8.25 -3.52 -21.07
CA ARG A 49 -8.33 -2.74 -22.30
C ARG A 49 -8.46 -1.26 -21.98
N PRO A 50 -7.57 -0.41 -22.50
CA PRO A 50 -7.77 1.03 -22.48
C PRO A 50 -8.92 1.44 -23.43
N ILE A 51 -9.72 2.41 -22.99
CA ILE A 51 -10.83 3.02 -23.72
C ILE A 51 -10.55 4.52 -23.86
N PRO A 52 -9.77 4.94 -24.86
CA PRO A 52 -9.32 6.35 -24.98
C PRO A 52 -10.45 7.36 -25.08
N SER A 53 -11.57 6.99 -25.70
CA SER A 53 -12.75 7.87 -25.84
C SER A 53 -13.38 8.30 -24.50
N TRP A 54 -13.15 7.52 -23.46
CA TRP A 54 -13.65 7.78 -22.10
C TRP A 54 -12.50 8.06 -21.11
N SER A 55 -11.27 8.13 -21.60
CA SER A 55 -10.06 8.19 -20.75
C SER A 55 -10.13 7.19 -19.61
N SER A 56 -10.47 5.93 -19.95
CA SER A 56 -10.82 4.91 -18.97
C SER A 56 -10.13 3.59 -19.30
N LYS A 57 -10.01 2.75 -18.31
CA LYS A 57 -9.50 1.40 -18.40
C LYS A 57 -10.56 0.42 -17.91
N PHE A 58 -10.89 -0.55 -18.75
CA PHE A 58 -11.70 -1.71 -18.38
C PHE A 58 -10.79 -2.88 -18.03
N THR A 59 -11.02 -3.51 -16.91
CA THR A 59 -10.26 -4.67 -16.42
C THR A 59 -11.19 -5.78 -16.02
N MET A 60 -10.86 -7.05 -16.35
CA MET A 60 -11.61 -8.22 -15.92
C MET A 60 -10.67 -9.38 -15.59
N GLY A 61 -11.06 -10.22 -14.63
CA GLY A 61 -10.28 -11.36 -14.16
C GLY A 61 -10.11 -11.38 -12.67
N GLN A 62 -8.98 -11.94 -12.23
CA GLN A 62 -8.61 -12.05 -10.82
C GLN A 62 -7.49 -11.06 -10.50
N TYR A 63 -7.78 -10.08 -9.67
CA TYR A 63 -6.86 -8.99 -9.31
C TYR A 63 -7.36 -8.25 -8.05
N ASP A 64 -6.64 -7.22 -7.66
CA ASP A 64 -6.93 -6.46 -6.46
C ASP A 64 -7.89 -5.31 -6.70
N LEU A 65 -8.91 -5.21 -5.87
CA LEU A 65 -9.70 -3.99 -5.79
C LEU A 65 -8.78 -2.87 -5.30
N SER A 66 -8.58 -1.85 -6.11
CA SER A 66 -7.97 -0.62 -5.67
C SER A 66 -9.08 0.41 -5.45
N SER A 67 -9.20 0.94 -4.24
CA SER A 67 -10.18 1.98 -3.89
C SER A 67 -9.50 3.09 -3.10
N ASN A 68 -9.98 4.31 -3.27
CA ASN A 68 -9.54 5.45 -2.45
C ASN A 68 -10.42 5.62 -1.20
N LEU A 69 -11.56 4.98 -1.16
CA LEU A 69 -12.55 5.13 -0.09
C LEU A 69 -12.66 3.90 0.80
N TYR A 70 -12.47 2.72 0.23
CA TYR A 70 -12.68 1.42 0.87
C TYR A 70 -11.41 0.59 0.93
N ASP A 71 -11.44 -0.47 1.71
CA ASP A 71 -10.32 -1.39 1.84
C ASP A 71 -10.00 -2.10 0.53
N THR A 72 -8.74 -2.46 0.38
CA THR A 72 -8.24 -3.23 -0.74
C THR A 72 -8.36 -4.72 -0.43
N PHE A 73 -8.98 -5.48 -1.33
CA PHE A 73 -9.06 -6.94 -1.23
C PHE A 73 -8.99 -7.58 -2.62
N HIS A 74 -8.67 -8.86 -2.64
CA HIS A 74 -8.59 -9.65 -3.86
C HIS A 74 -9.97 -10.06 -4.34
N PHE A 75 -10.22 -10.01 -5.65
CA PHE A 75 -11.49 -10.43 -6.18
C PHE A 75 -11.39 -10.96 -7.61
N THR A 76 -12.37 -11.72 -7.99
CA THR A 76 -12.61 -12.14 -9.36
C THR A 76 -13.83 -11.40 -9.89
N GLY A 77 -13.63 -10.61 -10.93
CA GLY A 77 -14.71 -9.78 -11.46
C GLY A 77 -14.27 -8.84 -12.56
N ALA A 78 -14.94 -7.69 -12.62
CA ALA A 78 -14.64 -6.65 -13.60
C ALA A 78 -14.64 -5.26 -12.96
N SER A 79 -13.85 -4.35 -13.50
CA SER A 79 -13.85 -2.92 -13.15
C SER A 79 -13.74 -2.03 -14.38
N LEU A 80 -14.31 -0.84 -14.23
CA LEU A 80 -14.15 0.28 -15.14
C LEU A 80 -13.72 1.48 -14.33
N GLU A 81 -12.59 2.08 -14.66
CA GLU A 81 -12.03 3.22 -13.94
C GLU A 81 -11.49 4.29 -14.88
N SER A 82 -11.57 5.55 -14.46
CA SER A 82 -10.86 6.64 -15.12
C SER A 82 -9.37 6.40 -15.08
N ASP A 83 -8.68 6.55 -16.21
CA ASP A 83 -7.24 6.35 -16.32
C ASP A 83 -6.55 7.68 -16.64
N GLU A 84 -6.00 8.30 -15.61
CA GLU A 84 -5.29 9.58 -15.74
C GLU A 84 -3.99 9.47 -16.52
N SER A 85 -3.44 8.26 -16.68
CA SER A 85 -2.26 8.07 -17.52
C SER A 85 -2.51 8.39 -19.00
N MET A 86 -3.77 8.43 -19.41
CA MET A 86 -4.20 8.86 -20.76
C MET A 86 -4.31 10.38 -20.87
N LEU A 87 -4.20 11.11 -19.78
CA LEU A 87 -4.20 12.56 -19.77
C LEU A 87 -2.78 13.11 -19.96
N PRO A 88 -2.62 14.31 -20.51
CA PRO A 88 -1.34 15.01 -20.49
C PRO A 88 -0.76 15.11 -19.08
N PRO A 89 0.58 15.08 -18.90
CA PRO A 89 1.21 15.05 -17.57
C PRO A 89 0.76 16.17 -16.63
N ASP A 90 0.52 17.36 -17.14
CA ASP A 90 0.03 18.53 -16.41
C ASP A 90 -1.45 18.40 -15.99
N LEU A 91 -2.16 17.42 -16.50
CA LEU A 91 -3.54 17.07 -16.11
C LEU A 91 -3.63 15.83 -15.23
N GLN A 92 -2.52 15.14 -14.98
CA GLN A 92 -2.49 13.97 -14.09
C GLN A 92 -2.50 14.40 -12.62
N GLY A 93 -3.11 13.58 -11.78
CA GLY A 93 -3.12 13.76 -10.34
C GLY A 93 -1.80 13.28 -9.69
N TYR A 94 -1.69 13.52 -8.38
CA TYR A 94 -0.55 13.09 -7.58
C TYR A 94 -0.60 11.58 -7.30
N ALA A 95 0.51 10.87 -7.54
CA ALA A 95 0.70 9.48 -7.14
C ALA A 95 1.67 9.41 -5.93
N PRO A 96 1.43 8.56 -4.91
CA PRO A 96 2.37 8.36 -3.82
C PRO A 96 3.66 7.73 -4.36
N GLN A 97 4.79 8.27 -3.93
CA GLN A 97 6.10 7.74 -4.25
C GLN A 97 6.64 6.91 -3.09
N ILE A 98 7.14 5.71 -3.37
CA ILE A 98 7.92 4.93 -2.42
C ILE A 98 9.39 5.12 -2.77
N THR A 99 10.15 5.63 -1.81
CA THR A 99 11.59 5.78 -1.96
C THR A 99 12.32 4.82 -1.03
N GLY A 100 13.41 4.25 -1.50
CA GLY A 100 14.24 3.35 -0.73
C GLY A 100 15.64 3.28 -1.31
N ILE A 101 16.48 2.42 -0.73
CA ILE A 101 17.82 2.15 -1.21
C ILE A 101 17.98 0.65 -1.40
N ALA A 102 18.44 0.25 -2.56
CA ALA A 102 18.90 -1.11 -2.86
C ALA A 102 20.43 -1.12 -2.85
N GLN A 103 21.02 -2.15 -2.26
CA GLN A 103 22.49 -2.29 -2.17
C GLN A 103 23.06 -3.04 -3.37
N THR A 104 22.27 -3.94 -3.90
CA THR A 104 22.55 -4.72 -5.10
C THR A 104 21.38 -4.56 -6.07
N ASN A 105 21.36 -5.32 -7.15
CA ASN A 105 20.09 -5.49 -7.86
C ASN A 105 19.11 -6.15 -6.91
N ALA A 106 18.04 -5.43 -6.59
CA ALA A 106 17.12 -5.89 -5.58
C ALA A 106 15.70 -6.02 -6.15
N LYS A 107 15.00 -7.02 -5.64
CA LYS A 107 13.58 -7.20 -5.87
C LYS A 107 12.82 -6.42 -4.81
N VAL A 108 12.11 -5.39 -5.22
CA VAL A 108 11.28 -4.61 -4.30
C VAL A 108 9.85 -5.11 -4.40
N THR A 109 9.34 -5.56 -3.27
CA THR A 109 7.97 -6.05 -3.11
C THR A 109 7.21 -5.07 -2.22
N VAL A 110 6.10 -4.56 -2.69
CA VAL A 110 5.18 -3.74 -1.90
C VAL A 110 3.97 -4.58 -1.59
N ALA A 111 3.69 -4.75 -0.32
CA ALA A 111 2.56 -5.54 0.16
C ALA A 111 1.66 -4.71 1.09
N GLN A 112 0.43 -5.14 1.26
CA GLN A 112 -0.50 -4.62 2.24
C GLN A 112 -1.20 -5.78 2.92
N ASN A 113 -1.18 -5.82 4.24
CA ASN A 113 -1.78 -6.90 5.03
C ASN A 113 -1.32 -8.31 4.56
N GLY A 114 -0.01 -8.46 4.33
CA GLY A 114 0.59 -9.71 3.86
C GLY A 114 0.42 -10.02 2.37
N ARG A 115 -0.23 -9.13 1.63
CA ARG A 115 -0.55 -9.32 0.22
C ARG A 115 0.28 -8.45 -0.69
N VAL A 116 0.92 -9.04 -1.69
CA VAL A 116 1.76 -8.34 -2.68
C VAL A 116 0.87 -7.50 -3.62
N LEU A 117 1.09 -6.19 -3.60
CA LEU A 117 0.41 -5.22 -4.46
C LEU A 117 1.24 -4.87 -5.70
N TYR A 118 2.55 -4.72 -5.51
CA TYR A 118 3.47 -4.34 -6.58
C TYR A 118 4.82 -5.01 -6.37
N GLN A 119 5.48 -5.35 -7.47
CA GLN A 119 6.81 -5.92 -7.43
C GLN A 119 7.61 -5.44 -8.63
N THR A 120 8.84 -5.03 -8.38
CA THR A 120 9.77 -4.58 -9.41
C THR A 120 11.20 -4.93 -9.03
N THR A 121 12.10 -4.92 -10.02
CA THR A 121 13.54 -5.03 -9.78
C THR A 121 14.15 -3.64 -9.95
N VAL A 122 15.00 -3.25 -9.00
CA VAL A 122 15.71 -1.98 -8.98
C VAL A 122 17.21 -2.21 -9.03
N ALA A 123 17.92 -1.27 -9.63
CA ALA A 123 19.38 -1.27 -9.63
C ALA A 123 19.94 -0.83 -8.26
N PRO A 124 21.22 -1.13 -7.97
CA PRO A 124 21.87 -0.63 -6.76
C PRO A 124 21.78 0.89 -6.64
N GLY A 125 21.49 1.37 -5.45
CA GLY A 125 21.36 2.79 -5.13
C GLY A 125 19.96 3.20 -4.69
N PRO A 126 19.69 4.50 -4.58
CA PRO A 126 18.36 5.00 -4.26
C PRO A 126 17.39 4.66 -5.39
N PHE A 127 16.23 4.18 -5.02
CA PHE A 127 15.15 3.91 -5.96
C PHE A 127 13.90 4.68 -5.60
N THR A 128 13.10 4.99 -6.61
CA THR A 128 11.78 5.60 -6.47
C THR A 128 10.78 4.79 -7.27
N ILE A 129 9.72 4.33 -6.60
CA ILE A 129 8.58 3.67 -7.24
C ILE A 129 7.45 4.69 -7.28
N SER A 130 7.11 5.13 -8.48
CA SER A 130 6.00 6.05 -8.76
C SER A 130 4.82 5.37 -9.46
N ASP A 131 5.01 4.13 -9.91
CA ASP A 131 4.05 3.39 -10.73
C ASP A 131 3.05 2.58 -9.89
N LEU A 132 3.04 2.79 -8.59
CA LEU A 132 1.96 2.31 -7.74
C LEU A 132 0.69 3.01 -8.18
N GLY A 133 -0.28 2.24 -8.67
CA GLY A 133 -1.58 2.79 -9.03
C GLY A 133 -2.11 3.68 -7.88
N GLN A 134 -2.80 4.75 -8.21
CA GLN A 134 -3.22 5.83 -7.29
C GLN A 134 -4.14 5.40 -6.14
N SER A 135 -4.35 4.13 -5.91
CA SER A 135 -5.49 3.60 -5.18
C SER A 135 -5.14 2.84 -3.91
N PHE A 136 -3.90 2.93 -3.43
CA PHE A 136 -3.53 2.24 -2.20
C PHE A 136 -3.62 3.20 -1.02
N GLN A 137 -4.43 2.84 -0.02
CA GLN A 137 -4.57 3.57 1.23
C GLN A 137 -4.12 2.71 2.40
N GLY A 138 -3.55 3.36 3.41
CA GLY A 138 -3.09 2.71 4.61
C GLY A 138 -1.62 2.35 4.57
N GLN A 139 -1.24 1.39 5.37
CA GLN A 139 0.13 0.96 5.56
C GLN A 139 0.54 -0.01 4.47
N LEU A 140 1.66 0.30 3.81
CA LEU A 140 2.30 -0.55 2.84
C LEU A 140 3.58 -1.12 3.45
N ASP A 141 3.74 -2.43 3.41
CA ASP A 141 4.98 -3.11 3.75
C ASP A 141 5.85 -3.18 2.51
N VAL A 142 7.01 -2.57 2.55
CA VAL A 142 7.97 -2.58 1.46
C VAL A 142 9.11 -3.52 1.84
N THR A 143 9.25 -4.60 1.10
CA THR A 143 10.34 -5.55 1.26
C THR A 143 11.31 -5.41 0.10
N VAL A 144 12.56 -5.14 0.42
CA VAL A 144 13.68 -5.10 -0.52
C VAL A 144 14.47 -6.39 -0.32
N GLU A 145 14.43 -7.26 -1.31
CA GLU A 145 15.18 -8.51 -1.36
C GLU A 145 16.38 -8.32 -2.28
N GLU A 146 17.55 -8.31 -1.70
CA GLU A 146 18.81 -8.14 -2.41
C GLU A 146 19.22 -9.42 -3.15
N GLU A 147 20.11 -9.29 -4.14
CA GLU A 147 20.59 -10.42 -4.95
C GLU A 147 21.29 -11.51 -4.10
N ASP A 148 21.81 -11.16 -2.94
CA ASP A 148 22.45 -12.09 -1.99
C ASP A 148 21.45 -12.73 -1.00
N GLY A 149 20.14 -12.48 -1.17
CA GLY A 149 19.06 -13.04 -0.35
C GLY A 149 18.80 -12.29 0.96
N ARG A 150 19.51 -11.19 1.22
CA ARG A 150 19.17 -10.33 2.36
C ARG A 150 17.87 -9.59 2.11
N THR A 151 17.04 -9.53 3.11
CA THR A 151 15.77 -8.80 3.04
C THR A 151 15.77 -7.64 4.03
N SER A 152 15.35 -6.48 3.60
CA SER A 152 15.01 -5.37 4.46
C SER A 152 13.56 -5.01 4.25
N THR A 153 12.81 -4.85 5.34
CA THR A 153 11.39 -4.48 5.29
C THR A 153 11.19 -3.16 5.99
N PHE A 154 10.50 -2.23 5.35
CA PHE A 154 10.09 -0.98 5.95
C PHE A 154 8.65 -0.67 5.58
N GLN A 155 8.00 0.13 6.41
CA GLN A 155 6.61 0.47 6.22
C GLN A 155 6.47 1.89 5.70
N VAL A 156 5.64 2.04 4.68
CA VAL A 156 5.29 3.32 4.09
C VAL A 156 3.80 3.56 4.28
N GLY A 157 3.47 4.60 5.01
CA GLY A 157 2.08 5.07 5.03
C GLY A 157 1.74 5.61 3.64
N SER A 158 0.89 4.92 2.92
CA SER A 158 0.32 5.46 1.70
C SER A 158 -0.98 6.17 2.02
N ALA A 159 -0.98 7.46 1.81
CA ALA A 159 -2.20 8.22 1.79
C ALA A 159 -2.13 9.21 0.66
N SER A 160 -2.87 8.91 -0.36
CA SER A 160 -3.28 9.92 -1.31
C SER A 160 -4.42 10.72 -0.68
N ILE A 161 -4.45 12.01 -0.93
CA ILE A 161 -5.68 12.75 -0.68
C ILE A 161 -6.69 12.20 -1.68
N PRO A 162 -7.75 11.55 -1.21
CA PRO A 162 -8.72 10.98 -2.12
C PRO A 162 -9.25 12.10 -3.01
N TYR A 163 -9.10 11.90 -4.31
CA TYR A 163 -9.84 12.67 -5.29
C TYR A 163 -9.73 14.19 -5.25
N LEU A 164 -8.52 14.76 -5.25
CA LEU A 164 -8.38 16.12 -5.76
C LEU A 164 -8.57 16.09 -7.28
N THR A 165 -9.73 16.51 -7.71
CA THR A 165 -10.13 16.52 -9.12
C THR A 165 -10.18 17.94 -9.62
N ARG A 166 -9.65 18.19 -10.82
CA ARG A 166 -9.67 19.52 -11.43
C ARG A 166 -11.09 19.97 -11.75
N LYS A 167 -11.32 21.27 -11.68
CA LYS A 167 -12.63 21.86 -11.97
C LYS A 167 -13.23 21.35 -13.27
N GLY A 168 -14.48 20.87 -13.19
CA GLY A 168 -15.25 20.37 -14.32
C GLY A 168 -14.92 18.95 -14.74
N GLN A 169 -13.86 18.33 -14.19
CA GLN A 169 -13.56 16.93 -14.44
C GLN A 169 -14.29 16.01 -13.46
N VAL A 170 -14.58 14.80 -13.91
CA VAL A 170 -15.13 13.72 -13.11
C VAL A 170 -14.19 12.53 -13.22
N ARG A 171 -13.77 12.01 -12.08
CA ARG A 171 -13.07 10.73 -11.97
C ARG A 171 -14.03 9.73 -11.40
N TYR A 172 -14.01 8.52 -11.89
CA TYR A 172 -14.90 7.47 -11.43
C TYR A 172 -14.23 6.12 -11.48
N LYS A 173 -14.74 5.24 -10.64
CA LYS A 173 -14.38 3.83 -10.61
C LYS A 173 -15.58 3.02 -10.19
N THR A 174 -15.82 1.92 -10.87
CA THR A 174 -16.81 0.92 -10.48
C THR A 174 -16.23 -0.46 -10.64
N SER A 175 -16.51 -1.33 -9.70
CA SER A 175 -16.06 -2.72 -9.71
C SER A 175 -17.17 -3.64 -9.21
N LEU A 176 -17.22 -4.83 -9.77
CA LEU A 176 -18.18 -5.86 -9.40
C LEU A 176 -17.53 -7.24 -9.50
N GLY A 177 -17.91 -8.13 -8.61
CA GLY A 177 -17.33 -9.47 -8.58
C GLY A 177 -17.53 -10.19 -7.24
N LYS A 178 -16.69 -11.17 -7.00
CA LYS A 178 -16.63 -11.90 -5.73
C LYS A 178 -15.24 -11.75 -5.11
N PRO A 179 -15.14 -11.40 -3.82
CA PRO A 179 -13.88 -11.48 -3.10
C PRO A 179 -13.32 -12.90 -3.17
N THR A 180 -12.01 -13.02 -3.35
CA THR A 180 -11.32 -14.30 -3.41
C THR A 180 -10.05 -14.21 -2.59
N SER A 181 -9.71 -15.27 -1.85
CA SER A 181 -8.38 -15.38 -1.22
C SER A 181 -7.47 -16.17 -2.12
N VAL A 182 -6.20 -15.81 -2.13
CA VAL A 182 -5.20 -16.55 -2.88
C VAL A 182 -4.96 -17.87 -2.13
N GLY A 183 -5.14 -19.01 -2.81
CA GLY A 183 -4.89 -20.34 -2.26
C GLY A 183 -6.00 -20.95 -1.39
N HIS A 184 -7.15 -20.32 -1.22
CA HIS A 184 -8.28 -20.84 -0.47
C HIS A 184 -9.57 -20.88 -1.31
N ASN A 185 -10.39 -21.89 -1.07
CA ASN A 185 -11.71 -22.01 -1.71
C ASN A 185 -12.75 -21.17 -0.95
N ASP A 186 -12.83 -19.88 -1.28
CA ASP A 186 -13.79 -18.94 -0.70
C ASP A 186 -15.18 -19.10 -1.33
N ILE A 187 -15.82 -20.23 -1.09
CA ILE A 187 -17.13 -20.54 -1.68
C ILE A 187 -18.23 -19.62 -1.13
N ASN A 188 -18.04 -19.08 0.07
CA ASN A 188 -19.07 -18.32 0.81
C ASN A 188 -18.96 -16.80 0.67
N ASN A 189 -18.01 -16.29 -0.10
CA ASN A 189 -17.90 -14.84 -0.27
C ASN A 189 -19.05 -14.28 -1.12
N PRO A 190 -19.71 -13.20 -0.65
CA PRO A 190 -20.84 -12.61 -1.34
C PRO A 190 -20.39 -11.89 -2.61
N PHE A 191 -21.29 -11.82 -3.58
CA PHE A 191 -21.11 -10.91 -4.71
C PHE A 191 -21.14 -9.48 -4.22
N PHE A 192 -20.20 -8.64 -4.66
CA PHE A 192 -20.15 -7.24 -4.31
C PHE A 192 -20.22 -6.35 -5.54
N TRP A 193 -20.67 -5.14 -5.32
CA TRP A 193 -20.57 -4.02 -6.24
C TRP A 193 -20.09 -2.79 -5.50
N THR A 194 -19.13 -2.08 -6.07
CA THR A 194 -18.65 -0.79 -5.58
C THR A 194 -18.62 0.24 -6.69
N ALA A 195 -18.96 1.46 -6.35
CA ALA A 195 -18.83 2.62 -7.22
C ALA A 195 -18.35 3.80 -6.41
N GLU A 196 -17.39 4.53 -6.97
CA GLU A 196 -16.84 5.75 -6.38
C GLU A 196 -16.65 6.80 -7.47
N ALA A 197 -16.86 8.05 -7.12
CA ALA A 197 -16.70 9.17 -8.03
C ALA A 197 -16.21 10.41 -7.31
N SER A 198 -15.53 11.26 -8.05
CA SER A 198 -15.05 12.55 -7.61
C SER A 198 -15.28 13.59 -8.69
N TRP A 199 -15.75 14.75 -8.28
CA TRP A 199 -16.04 15.87 -9.15
C TRP A 199 -15.32 17.14 -8.67
N GLY A 200 -14.55 17.75 -9.57
CA GLY A 200 -13.95 19.06 -9.34
C GLY A 200 -15.02 20.16 -9.45
N TRP A 201 -15.61 20.54 -8.31
CA TRP A 201 -16.64 21.56 -8.24
C TRP A 201 -16.07 22.96 -8.49
N LEU A 202 -15.02 23.31 -7.77
CA LEU A 202 -14.29 24.58 -7.90
C LEU A 202 -12.82 24.31 -8.22
N ASN A 203 -12.04 25.38 -8.52
CA ASN A 203 -10.61 25.24 -8.80
C ASN A 203 -9.82 24.61 -7.65
N ASN A 204 -10.31 24.77 -6.43
CA ASN A 204 -9.66 24.32 -5.20
C ASN A 204 -10.54 23.41 -4.33
N VAL A 205 -11.72 23.00 -4.82
CA VAL A 205 -12.64 22.15 -4.06
C VAL A 205 -13.12 21.00 -4.94
N SER A 206 -12.99 19.80 -4.44
CA SER A 206 -13.51 18.57 -5.03
C SER A 206 -14.50 17.92 -4.08
N LEU A 207 -15.61 17.45 -4.61
CA LEU A 207 -16.57 16.61 -3.92
C LEU A 207 -16.35 15.17 -4.36
N TYR A 208 -16.42 14.25 -3.42
CA TYR A 208 -16.29 12.84 -3.75
C TYR A 208 -17.17 11.95 -2.86
N GLY A 209 -17.42 10.76 -3.34
CA GLY A 209 -18.19 9.80 -2.59
C GLY A 209 -18.28 8.47 -3.31
N GLY A 210 -18.84 7.49 -2.64
CA GLY A 210 -19.00 6.15 -3.19
C GLY A 210 -19.91 5.28 -2.35
N GLY A 211 -20.17 4.09 -2.86
CA GLY A 211 -20.90 3.04 -2.18
C GLY A 211 -20.27 1.67 -2.44
N MET A 212 -20.32 0.81 -1.45
CA MET A 212 -19.96 -0.60 -1.54
C MET A 212 -21.11 -1.43 -0.98
N PHE A 213 -21.57 -2.39 -1.76
CA PHE A 213 -22.72 -3.21 -1.43
C PHE A 213 -22.40 -4.67 -1.70
N THR A 214 -22.83 -5.55 -0.83
CA THR A 214 -22.85 -6.99 -1.09
C THR A 214 -24.27 -7.48 -1.32
N ALA A 215 -24.40 -8.63 -1.95
CA ALA A 215 -25.71 -9.23 -2.21
C ALA A 215 -26.45 -9.63 -0.92
N ASP A 216 -25.68 -9.83 0.18
CA ASP A 216 -26.25 -10.37 1.41
C ASP A 216 -26.42 -9.30 2.50
N ASP A 217 -25.35 -8.97 3.23
CA ASP A 217 -25.53 -8.32 4.54
C ASP A 217 -24.49 -7.23 4.83
N TYR A 218 -23.90 -6.61 3.80
CA TYR A 218 -22.97 -5.51 3.99
C TYR A 218 -23.26 -4.37 3.03
N GLN A 219 -23.30 -3.17 3.57
CA GLN A 219 -23.35 -1.93 2.78
C GLN A 219 -22.53 -0.82 3.46
N ALA A 220 -21.83 -0.06 2.65
CA ALA A 220 -21.10 1.13 3.11
C ALA A 220 -21.29 2.28 2.12
N ILE A 221 -21.48 3.48 2.64
CA ILE A 221 -21.62 4.69 1.86
C ILE A 221 -20.67 5.74 2.41
N THR A 222 -19.88 6.33 1.51
CA THR A 222 -18.90 7.37 1.84
C THR A 222 -19.24 8.67 1.12
N THR A 223 -19.07 9.79 1.79
CA THR A 223 -19.09 11.13 1.20
C THR A 223 -17.95 11.97 1.78
N GLY A 224 -17.36 12.80 0.95
CA GLY A 224 -16.21 13.59 1.36
C GLY A 224 -16.00 14.84 0.51
N ILE A 225 -15.11 15.69 1.02
CA ILE A 225 -14.72 16.95 0.40
C ILE A 225 -13.20 17.07 0.45
N GLY A 226 -12.60 17.49 -0.65
CA GLY A 226 -11.17 17.75 -0.78
C GLY A 226 -10.90 19.21 -1.10
N PHE A 227 -9.87 19.78 -0.49
CA PHE A 227 -9.43 21.15 -0.68
C PHE A 227 -7.99 21.18 -1.18
N ASN A 228 -7.76 21.92 -2.25
CA ASN A 228 -6.41 22.31 -2.65
C ASN A 228 -6.14 23.71 -2.09
N LEU A 229 -5.27 23.79 -1.08
CA LEU A 229 -4.91 25.04 -0.41
C LEU A 229 -3.69 25.70 -1.07
N ASN A 230 -3.33 25.31 -2.29
CA ASN A 230 -2.20 25.79 -3.06
C ASN A 230 -0.87 25.64 -2.27
N GLN A 231 -0.22 26.77 -1.93
CA GLN A 231 1.03 26.77 -1.16
C GLN A 231 0.93 26.13 0.24
N PHE A 232 -0.27 25.94 0.78
CA PHE A 232 -0.47 25.31 2.08
C PHE A 232 -0.75 23.81 1.98
N GLY A 233 -0.70 23.23 0.78
CA GLY A 233 -0.91 21.80 0.57
C GLY A 233 -2.36 21.45 0.26
N SER A 234 -2.74 20.25 0.59
CA SER A 234 -4.06 19.70 0.28
C SER A 234 -4.65 19.00 1.49
N LEU A 235 -5.96 19.07 1.61
CA LEU A 235 -6.73 18.61 2.75
C LEU A 235 -7.95 17.82 2.28
N SER A 236 -8.31 16.75 2.97
CA SER A 236 -9.59 16.09 2.74
C SER A 236 -10.24 15.63 4.04
N PHE A 237 -11.55 15.58 4.00
CA PHE A 237 -12.39 15.05 5.05
C PHE A 237 -13.50 14.19 4.44
N ASP A 238 -13.71 13.01 5.00
CA ASP A 238 -14.79 12.12 4.59
C ASP A 238 -15.42 11.38 5.77
N VAL A 239 -16.64 10.95 5.54
CA VAL A 239 -17.43 10.15 6.48
C VAL A 239 -17.96 8.94 5.74
N THR A 240 -17.75 7.77 6.33
CA THR A 240 -18.27 6.49 5.85
C THR A 240 -19.24 5.93 6.87
N GLY A 241 -20.47 5.65 6.45
CA GLY A 241 -21.43 4.87 7.23
C GLY A 241 -21.45 3.43 6.72
N ALA A 242 -21.34 2.46 7.59
CA ALA A 242 -21.42 1.03 7.26
C ALA A 242 -22.53 0.35 8.07
N ASP A 243 -23.16 -0.63 7.44
CA ASP A 243 -24.17 -1.52 8.04
C ASP A 243 -23.81 -2.94 7.64
N ALA A 244 -23.53 -3.80 8.63
CA ALA A 244 -23.06 -5.16 8.44
C ALA A 244 -23.81 -6.14 9.34
N SER A 245 -24.23 -7.27 8.80
CA SER A 245 -24.78 -8.39 9.57
C SER A 245 -23.75 -9.50 9.67
N LEU A 246 -23.25 -9.72 10.89
CA LEU A 246 -22.22 -10.73 11.16
C LEU A 246 -22.91 -12.04 11.60
N GLN A 247 -22.87 -13.05 10.74
CA GLN A 247 -23.61 -14.33 10.95
C GLN A 247 -23.10 -15.16 12.13
N GLN A 248 -21.84 -15.01 12.55
CA GLN A 248 -21.21 -15.85 13.58
C GLN A 248 -21.29 -15.30 15.01
N GLN A 249 -21.48 -14.04 15.15
CA GLN A 249 -21.56 -13.41 16.47
C GLN A 249 -23.00 -13.15 16.84
N ASN A 250 -23.89 -13.77 17.25
CA ASN A 250 -25.23 -13.44 17.79
C ASN A 250 -25.50 -11.91 18.02
N SER A 251 -24.71 -11.07 17.39
CA SER A 251 -24.57 -9.61 17.63
C SER A 251 -25.56 -8.77 16.82
N GLY A 252 -26.36 -9.40 15.95
CA GLY A 252 -27.32 -8.64 15.12
C GLY A 252 -26.63 -7.76 14.07
N ASN A 253 -27.34 -6.78 13.54
CA ASN A 253 -26.82 -5.82 12.60
C ASN A 253 -25.97 -4.77 13.35
N LEU A 254 -24.70 -4.63 12.94
CA LEU A 254 -23.80 -3.60 13.41
C LEU A 254 -23.87 -2.40 12.46
N ARG A 255 -24.07 -1.22 13.01
CA ARG A 255 -24.14 0.02 12.22
C ARG A 255 -23.30 1.10 12.88
N GLY A 256 -22.27 1.56 12.16
CA GLY A 256 -21.35 2.55 12.66
C GLY A 256 -20.85 3.53 11.60
N TYR A 257 -20.11 4.53 12.05
CA TYR A 257 -19.51 5.55 11.21
C TYR A 257 -18.01 5.58 11.38
N SER A 258 -17.29 5.88 10.30
CA SER A 258 -15.85 6.18 10.30
C SER A 258 -15.64 7.57 9.73
N TYR A 259 -14.77 8.34 10.37
CA TYR A 259 -14.42 9.71 10.00
C TYR A 259 -12.94 9.74 9.65
N ARG A 260 -12.59 10.28 8.50
CA ARG A 260 -11.20 10.34 8.04
C ARG A 260 -10.83 11.77 7.67
N PHE A 261 -9.66 12.15 8.12
CA PHE A 261 -9.04 13.43 7.81
C PHE A 261 -7.64 13.21 7.25
N ASN A 262 -7.31 13.84 6.12
CA ASN A 262 -6.01 13.69 5.48
C ASN A 262 -5.44 15.05 5.10
N TYR A 263 -4.14 15.20 5.27
CA TYR A 263 -3.38 16.37 4.86
C TYR A 263 -2.10 15.95 4.16
N ALA A 264 -1.77 16.62 3.05
CA ALA A 264 -0.50 16.41 2.34
C ALA A 264 0.05 17.75 1.85
N LYS A 265 1.38 17.91 1.94
CA LYS A 265 2.08 19.07 1.44
C LYS A 265 3.45 18.70 0.90
N HIS A 266 3.78 19.24 -0.26
CA HIS A 266 5.11 19.24 -0.83
C HIS A 266 5.73 20.64 -0.69
N PHE A 267 6.98 20.72 -0.20
CA PHE A 267 7.73 21.95 -0.02
C PHE A 267 8.83 22.01 -1.08
N GLU A 268 8.59 22.73 -2.18
CA GLU A 268 9.54 22.84 -3.29
C GLU A 268 10.85 23.49 -2.87
N SER A 269 10.79 24.50 -1.99
CA SER A 269 11.95 25.30 -1.57
C SER A 269 12.96 24.54 -0.71
N THR A 270 12.57 23.43 -0.09
CA THR A 270 13.42 22.66 0.84
C THR A 270 13.59 21.21 0.40
N GLY A 271 13.03 20.82 -0.75
CA GLY A 271 12.99 19.41 -1.16
C GLY A 271 12.27 18.50 -0.16
N SER A 272 11.45 19.11 0.72
CA SER A 272 10.74 18.39 1.78
C SER A 272 9.38 17.99 1.31
N GLN A 273 8.97 16.79 1.63
CA GLN A 273 7.63 16.32 1.38
C GLN A 273 7.03 15.79 2.67
N ILE A 274 6.06 16.50 3.23
CA ILE A 274 5.12 15.93 4.16
C ILE A 274 4.13 15.17 3.30
N THR A 275 4.34 13.88 3.18
CA THR A 275 3.52 13.08 2.29
C THR A 275 2.16 12.87 2.91
N PHE A 276 2.07 12.92 4.26
CA PHE A 276 0.80 12.64 4.90
C PHE A 276 0.77 12.91 6.41
N ALA A 277 -0.32 13.50 6.85
CA ALA A 277 -0.82 13.41 8.21
C ALA A 277 -2.28 12.96 8.13
N GLY A 278 -2.57 11.74 8.54
CA GLY A 278 -3.90 11.14 8.48
C GLY A 278 -4.41 10.79 9.85
N TYR A 279 -5.69 11.01 10.02
CA TYR A 279 -6.43 10.61 11.20
C TYR A 279 -7.72 9.95 10.78
N ARG A 280 -8.00 8.78 11.34
CA ARG A 280 -9.27 8.10 11.23
C ARG A 280 -9.80 7.83 12.63
N PHE A 281 -11.07 8.07 12.83
CA PHE A 281 -11.83 7.63 14.00
C PHE A 281 -13.00 6.79 13.51
N SER A 282 -13.22 5.65 14.13
CA SER A 282 -14.34 4.76 13.82
C SER A 282 -15.14 4.45 15.09
N ASP A 283 -16.45 4.44 14.96
CA ASP A 283 -17.35 4.01 16.02
C ASP A 283 -17.11 2.53 16.34
N LYS A 284 -17.48 2.07 17.52
CA LYS A 284 -17.31 0.68 17.96
C LYS A 284 -18.04 -0.31 17.04
N ASP A 285 -19.20 0.06 16.54
CA ASP A 285 -20.05 -0.78 15.68
C ASP A 285 -19.77 -0.56 14.18
N TYR A 286 -18.72 0.21 13.84
CA TYR A 286 -18.27 0.33 12.47
C TYR A 286 -17.50 -0.94 12.06
N VAL A 287 -17.90 -1.51 10.93
CA VAL A 287 -17.26 -2.69 10.35
C VAL A 287 -16.80 -2.35 8.94
N SER A 288 -15.54 -2.52 8.65
CA SER A 288 -14.99 -2.41 7.32
C SER A 288 -15.28 -3.65 6.47
N MET A 289 -15.11 -3.55 5.15
CA MET A 289 -15.30 -4.72 4.27
C MET A 289 -14.31 -5.84 4.58
N SER A 290 -13.08 -5.52 4.94
CA SER A 290 -12.05 -6.51 5.31
C SER A 290 -12.43 -7.26 6.58
N GLU A 291 -12.91 -6.56 7.61
CA GLU A 291 -13.40 -7.16 8.86
C GLU A 291 -14.65 -8.04 8.61
N TYR A 292 -15.57 -7.57 7.78
CA TYR A 292 -16.74 -8.34 7.38
C TYR A 292 -16.36 -9.66 6.69
N LEU A 293 -15.39 -9.61 5.74
CA LEU A 293 -14.89 -10.81 5.05
C LEU A 293 -14.17 -11.77 6.01
N SER A 294 -13.33 -11.24 6.91
CA SER A 294 -12.63 -12.05 7.92
C SER A 294 -13.61 -12.78 8.83
N SER A 295 -14.66 -12.11 9.30
CA SER A 295 -15.66 -12.74 10.15
C SER A 295 -16.44 -13.86 9.43
N ARG A 296 -16.67 -13.74 8.14
CA ARG A 296 -17.32 -14.83 7.34
C ARG A 296 -16.41 -16.03 7.14
N ASN A 297 -15.11 -15.83 7.14
CA ASN A 297 -14.10 -16.88 6.96
C ASN A 297 -13.72 -17.60 8.27
N GLY A 298 -14.31 -17.22 9.38
CA GLY A 298 -14.17 -17.93 10.65
C GLY A 298 -13.20 -17.27 11.63
N ASP A 299 -12.69 -16.07 11.35
CA ASP A 299 -11.94 -15.28 12.30
C ASP A 299 -12.90 -14.77 13.40
N GLU A 300 -12.75 -15.33 14.60
CA GLU A 300 -13.63 -15.00 15.74
C GLU A 300 -13.32 -13.62 16.36
N SER A 301 -12.13 -13.07 16.11
CA SER A 301 -11.72 -11.76 16.64
C SER A 301 -11.74 -10.70 15.55
N ILE A 302 -12.74 -9.84 15.58
CA ILE A 302 -12.71 -8.57 14.85
C ILE A 302 -12.04 -7.55 15.76
N ASP A 303 -10.83 -7.15 15.40
CA ASP A 303 -10.15 -6.04 16.05
C ASP A 303 -10.74 -4.74 15.53
N ASN A 304 -11.85 -4.28 16.12
CA ASN A 304 -12.52 -3.04 15.72
C ASN A 304 -11.55 -1.86 15.88
N GLU A 305 -11.00 -1.35 14.75
CA GLU A 305 -10.12 -0.19 14.76
C GLU A 305 -10.88 1.03 15.26
N LYS A 306 -10.36 1.67 16.33
CA LYS A 306 -10.94 2.87 16.91
C LYS A 306 -10.32 4.12 16.31
N GLU A 307 -9.00 4.20 16.33
CA GLU A 307 -8.27 5.36 15.82
C GLU A 307 -7.04 4.91 15.06
N SER A 308 -6.76 5.55 13.96
CA SER A 308 -5.54 5.37 13.18
C SER A 308 -4.88 6.72 12.93
N TYR A 309 -3.64 6.85 13.32
CA TYR A 309 -2.78 8.01 13.07
C TYR A 309 -1.64 7.60 12.18
N VAL A 310 -1.43 8.33 11.10
CA VAL A 310 -0.32 8.10 10.18
C VAL A 310 0.38 9.41 9.90
N ILE A 311 1.70 9.46 10.08
CA ILE A 311 2.53 10.60 9.71
C ILE A 311 3.71 10.08 8.91
N SER A 312 3.85 10.56 7.66
CA SER A 312 4.99 10.26 6.82
C SER A 312 5.66 11.54 6.38
N LEU A 313 6.94 11.66 6.65
CA LEU A 313 7.77 12.81 6.30
C LEU A 313 8.97 12.32 5.49
N ASN A 314 9.16 12.91 4.33
CA ASN A 314 10.36 12.73 3.52
C ASN A 314 11.08 14.08 3.39
N GLN A 315 12.39 14.11 3.66
CA GLN A 315 13.21 15.30 3.59
C GLN A 315 14.50 15.01 2.83
N TYR A 316 14.74 15.76 1.76
CA TYR A 316 16.04 15.80 1.10
C TYR A 316 16.80 17.05 1.52
N PHE A 317 17.98 16.88 2.12
CA PHE A 317 18.88 17.97 2.49
C PHE A 317 19.91 18.15 1.39
N GLU A 318 19.71 19.13 0.50
CA GLU A 318 20.58 19.36 -0.66
C GLU A 318 22.04 19.58 -0.26
N THR A 319 22.31 20.42 0.76
CA THR A 319 23.67 20.72 1.22
C THR A 319 24.43 19.52 1.75
N LEU A 320 23.71 18.55 2.29
CA LEU A 320 24.28 17.33 2.86
C LEU A 320 24.18 16.14 1.91
N GLU A 321 23.42 16.26 0.81
CA GLU A 321 23.05 15.17 -0.10
C GLU A 321 22.46 13.98 0.67
N LEU A 322 21.60 14.28 1.64
CA LEU A 322 21.08 13.33 2.61
C LEU A 322 19.57 13.21 2.44
N ASN A 323 19.08 11.98 2.27
CA ASN A 323 17.66 11.66 2.36
C ASN A 323 17.31 11.20 3.78
N SER A 324 16.24 11.74 4.35
CA SER A 324 15.68 11.31 5.62
C SER A 324 14.20 11.00 5.43
N TYR A 325 13.77 9.87 5.95
CA TYR A 325 12.39 9.44 5.95
C TYR A 325 11.95 9.09 7.37
N LEU A 326 10.81 9.62 7.77
CA LEU A 326 10.14 9.32 9.03
C LEU A 326 8.74 8.81 8.73
N ASN A 327 8.38 7.69 9.32
CA ASN A 327 7.01 7.19 9.36
C ASN A 327 6.61 6.87 10.79
N VAL A 328 5.44 7.32 11.19
CA VAL A 328 4.82 6.99 12.47
C VAL A 328 3.41 6.54 12.19
N THR A 329 3.08 5.33 12.62
CA THR A 329 1.72 4.79 12.55
C THR A 329 1.31 4.35 13.94
N ARG A 330 0.13 4.77 14.38
CA ARG A 330 -0.48 4.31 15.63
C ARG A 330 -1.92 3.94 15.38
N ASN A 331 -2.25 2.69 15.69
CA ASN A 331 -3.61 2.18 15.64
C ASN A 331 -4.05 1.82 17.07
N THR A 332 -5.23 2.27 17.44
CA THR A 332 -5.91 1.88 18.66
C THR A 332 -7.17 1.10 18.30
N TYR A 333 -7.57 0.19 19.15
CA TYR A 333 -8.69 -0.69 18.93
C TYR A 333 -9.67 -0.55 20.11
N TRP A 334 -10.94 -0.93 19.89
CA TRP A 334 -11.94 -0.88 20.95
C TRP A 334 -11.77 -2.01 21.97
N ASP A 335 -11.40 -3.18 21.49
CA ASP A 335 -11.42 -4.40 22.29
C ASP A 335 -10.05 -5.10 22.34
N SER A 336 -9.01 -4.53 21.73
CA SER A 336 -7.66 -5.07 21.74
C SER A 336 -6.59 -4.00 22.00
N ALA A 337 -5.35 -4.44 22.20
CA ALA A 337 -4.21 -3.57 22.50
C ALA A 337 -3.83 -2.67 21.34
N SER A 338 -3.32 -1.49 21.65
CA SER A 338 -2.86 -0.54 20.64
C SER A 338 -1.54 -1.00 20.00
N ASN A 339 -1.38 -0.72 18.72
CA ASN A 339 -0.15 -0.93 17.97
C ASN A 339 0.47 0.42 17.60
N THR A 340 1.76 0.59 17.82
CA THR A 340 2.49 1.79 17.39
C THR A 340 3.78 1.38 16.70
N ASN A 341 3.99 1.92 15.49
CA ASN A 341 5.19 1.69 14.70
C ASN A 341 5.88 3.02 14.41
N TYR A 342 7.14 3.10 14.72
CA TYR A 342 8.05 4.21 14.40
C TYR A 342 9.12 3.68 13.45
N SER A 343 9.32 4.36 12.33
CA SER A 343 10.38 4.04 11.39
C SER A 343 11.10 5.32 10.95
N VAL A 344 12.41 5.33 11.13
CA VAL A 344 13.27 6.41 10.66
C VAL A 344 14.35 5.80 9.80
N SER A 345 14.56 6.34 8.62
CA SER A 345 15.71 5.98 7.79
C SER A 345 16.43 7.24 7.30
N VAL A 346 17.75 7.14 7.23
CA VAL A 346 18.62 8.18 6.73
C VAL A 346 19.59 7.54 5.74
N SER A 347 19.73 8.14 4.57
CA SER A 347 20.60 7.64 3.52
C SER A 347 21.37 8.76 2.85
N LYS A 348 22.61 8.49 2.50
CA LYS A 348 23.49 9.42 1.81
C LYS A 348 24.30 8.71 0.74
N ASN A 349 24.39 9.35 -0.44
CA ASN A 349 25.37 9.01 -1.47
C ASN A 349 26.48 10.04 -1.45
N PHE A 350 27.73 9.59 -1.59
CA PHE A 350 28.88 10.46 -1.57
C PHE A 350 30.06 9.87 -2.35
N ASP A 351 30.98 10.71 -2.76
CA ASP A 351 32.20 10.35 -3.47
C ASP A 351 33.41 10.56 -2.57
N ILE A 352 34.37 9.63 -2.59
CA ILE A 352 35.65 9.76 -1.87
C ILE A 352 36.78 9.47 -2.86
N GLY A 353 37.52 10.49 -3.26
CA GLY A 353 38.63 10.35 -4.21
C GLY A 353 38.15 9.76 -5.53
N ASP A 354 38.77 8.64 -5.92
CA ASP A 354 38.42 7.94 -7.17
C ASP A 354 37.17 7.03 -7.06
N PHE A 355 36.65 6.83 -5.84
CA PHE A 355 35.46 6.02 -5.59
C PHE A 355 34.21 6.90 -5.71
N LYS A 356 33.39 6.62 -6.72
CA LYS A 356 32.14 7.30 -7.03
C LYS A 356 30.93 6.50 -6.60
N GLY A 357 29.89 7.19 -6.09
CA GLY A 357 28.62 6.55 -5.77
C GLY A 357 28.65 5.66 -4.55
N ILE A 358 29.47 5.96 -3.55
CA ILE A 358 29.44 5.28 -2.25
C ILE A 358 28.07 5.58 -1.60
N SER A 359 27.41 4.56 -1.08
CA SER A 359 26.14 4.74 -0.38
C SER A 359 26.26 4.26 1.07
N ALA A 360 25.66 5.02 1.97
CA ALA A 360 25.48 4.62 3.37
C ALA A 360 24.02 4.83 3.78
N SER A 361 23.43 3.89 4.51
CA SER A 361 22.10 4.03 5.06
C SER A 361 22.02 3.51 6.50
N LEU A 362 21.23 4.19 7.30
CA LEU A 362 20.85 3.80 8.64
C LEU A 362 19.32 3.79 8.72
N ALA A 363 18.75 2.69 9.20
CA ALA A 363 17.33 2.63 9.51
C ALA A 363 17.12 2.10 10.92
N VAL A 364 16.16 2.69 11.60
CA VAL A 364 15.71 2.29 12.93
C VAL A 364 14.20 2.13 12.86
N SER A 365 13.70 0.98 13.26
CA SER A 365 12.28 0.71 13.41
C SER A 365 12.01 0.23 14.82
N ARG A 366 10.93 0.73 15.40
CA ARG A 366 10.40 0.31 16.69
C ARG A 366 8.94 -0.03 16.52
N ILE A 367 8.59 -1.25 16.85
CA ILE A 367 7.21 -1.72 16.85
C ILE A 367 6.83 -2.03 18.29
N ARG A 368 5.70 -1.50 18.73
CA ARG A 368 5.20 -1.71 20.08
C ARG A 368 3.78 -2.24 20.01
N TRP A 369 3.55 -3.39 20.68
CA TRP A 369 2.24 -4.00 20.87
C TRP A 369 2.04 -4.20 22.36
N ASP A 370 1.08 -3.54 22.94
CA ASP A 370 0.76 -3.65 24.37
C ASP A 370 2.02 -3.56 25.25
N ASP A 371 2.44 -4.64 25.87
CA ASP A 371 3.64 -4.75 26.71
C ASP A 371 4.89 -5.25 25.97
N ASP A 372 4.77 -5.61 24.69
CA ASP A 372 5.88 -6.09 23.88
C ASP A 372 6.46 -4.97 23.01
N GLU A 373 7.78 -4.89 22.97
CA GLU A 373 8.52 -3.94 22.16
C GLU A 373 9.60 -4.64 21.34
N GLU A 374 9.58 -4.42 20.03
CA GLU A 374 10.63 -4.88 19.13
C GLU A 374 11.36 -3.68 18.53
N ASN A 375 12.69 -3.67 18.67
CA ASN A 375 13.55 -2.68 18.05
C ASN A 375 14.39 -3.34 16.96
N GLN A 376 14.38 -2.75 15.77
CA GLN A 376 15.21 -3.17 14.65
C GLN A 376 16.19 -2.05 14.30
N TYR A 377 17.44 -2.37 14.16
CA TYR A 377 18.49 -1.47 13.72
C TYR A 377 19.12 -2.06 12.47
N TYR A 378 19.19 -1.26 11.44
CA TYR A 378 19.79 -1.64 10.17
C TYR A 378 20.82 -0.60 9.75
N PHE A 379 22.01 -1.05 9.42
CA PHE A 379 23.05 -0.23 8.82
C PHE A 379 23.55 -0.90 7.55
N SER A 380 23.72 -0.13 6.48
CA SER A 380 24.35 -0.59 5.27
C SER A 380 25.34 0.41 4.71
N PHE A 381 26.36 -0.13 4.09
CA PHE A 381 27.40 0.61 3.40
C PHE A 381 27.73 -0.12 2.09
N SER A 382 27.80 0.62 0.99
CA SER A 382 28.14 0.05 -0.32
C SER A 382 29.21 0.91 -1.00
N LEU A 383 30.25 0.24 -1.46
CA LEU A 383 31.38 0.81 -2.17
C LEU A 383 31.46 0.24 -3.58
N PRO A 384 31.07 0.99 -4.62
CA PRO A 384 31.28 0.56 -5.99
C PRO A 384 32.77 0.54 -6.34
N LEU A 385 33.24 -0.58 -6.87
CA LEU A 385 34.58 -0.71 -7.42
C LEU A 385 34.54 -0.59 -8.95
N GLN A 386 35.66 -0.23 -9.56
CA GLN A 386 35.76 -0.22 -11.02
C GLN A 386 35.44 -1.59 -11.61
N GLN A 387 34.85 -1.65 -12.82
CA GLN A 387 34.52 -2.88 -13.55
C GLN A 387 33.32 -3.68 -13.00
N ASN A 388 32.20 -3.08 -12.68
CA ASN A 388 30.98 -3.78 -12.26
C ASN A 388 31.15 -4.63 -10.97
N ARG A 389 32.08 -4.26 -10.08
CA ARG A 389 32.26 -4.89 -8.77
C ARG A 389 31.78 -3.95 -7.68
N ASN A 390 31.15 -4.51 -6.68
CA ASN A 390 30.67 -3.77 -5.51
C ASN A 390 31.11 -4.51 -4.23
N ILE A 391 31.50 -3.77 -3.22
CA ILE A 391 31.68 -4.28 -1.86
C ILE A 391 30.55 -3.69 -1.04
N SER A 392 29.71 -4.55 -0.48
CA SER A 392 28.65 -4.13 0.42
C SER A 392 28.81 -4.77 1.79
N TYR A 393 28.56 -4.00 2.81
CA TYR A 393 28.48 -4.43 4.20
C TYR A 393 27.13 -4.04 4.76
N SER A 394 26.47 -4.97 5.43
CA SER A 394 25.24 -4.67 6.17
C SER A 394 25.25 -5.34 7.53
N MET A 395 24.66 -4.67 8.49
CA MET A 395 24.48 -5.15 9.85
C MET A 395 23.03 -4.93 10.24
N GLN A 396 22.40 -5.96 10.74
CA GLN A 396 21.06 -5.90 11.32
C GLN A 396 21.12 -6.39 12.77
N ARG A 397 20.44 -5.68 13.64
CA ARG A 397 20.25 -6.08 15.04
C ARG A 397 18.77 -6.01 15.36
N LEU A 398 18.26 -7.12 15.86
CA LEU A 398 16.92 -7.24 16.43
C LEU A 398 17.05 -7.28 17.95
N SER A 399 16.22 -6.53 18.63
CA SER A 399 16.11 -6.55 20.10
C SER A 399 14.64 -6.74 20.44
N LEU A 400 14.32 -7.91 20.97
CA LEU A 400 13.00 -8.22 21.53
C LEU A 400 13.07 -7.98 23.03
N ILE A 401 12.19 -7.15 23.55
CA ILE A 401 12.03 -6.89 24.98
C ILE A 401 10.64 -7.39 25.36
N HIS A 402 10.59 -8.55 26.03
CA HIS A 402 9.38 -8.98 26.71
C HIS A 402 9.39 -8.35 28.11
N ILE A 403 8.43 -7.50 28.40
CA ILE A 403 8.21 -6.97 29.74
C ILE A 403 7.19 -7.91 30.39
N SER A 404 7.68 -8.84 31.19
CA SER A 404 6.87 -9.77 32.00
C SER A 404 6.43 -9.10 33.30
#